data_63382fee4b4a90e9e64fa31378041ed6
#
_entry.id   63382fee4b4a90e9e64fa31378041ed6
#
_cell.length_a   1.000
_cell.length_b   1.000
_cell.length_c   1.000
_cell.angle_alpha   90.00
_cell.angle_beta   90.00
_cell.angle_gamma   90.00
#
_symmetry.space_group_name_H-M   'P 1'
#
loop_
_entity.id
_entity.type
_entity.pdbx_description
1 polymer ?
#
loop_
_entity_poly.entity_id
_entity_poly.type
_entity_poly.pdbx_seq_one_letter_code
_entity_poly.pdbx_strand_id
1 'polypeptide(L)'
;LPVLVKGILRPDDASLCFENGADGIIVSNHGGRQLDTATPTLKQIEPLRKEIGKDKILIVDGGIRRGTDILKCIALGADAIQIGRPVLWGLNYSGKEGVELVLDILIKEFIETMILTGCRNLNEITRDLVREA
;
A
#
# COMPACT_ATOMS: atom_id res chain seq x y z
N LEU A 1 12.80 -18.13 6.01
CA LEU A 1 11.78 -17.09 6.24
C LEU A 1 11.66 -16.22 4.99
N PRO A 2 10.46 -15.76 4.60
CA PRO A 2 10.29 -14.85 3.49
C PRO A 2 11.05 -13.53 3.72
N VAL A 3 11.69 -13.02 2.65
CA VAL A 3 12.44 -11.77 2.66
C VAL A 3 11.72 -10.75 1.79
N LEU A 4 11.34 -9.62 2.39
CA LEU A 4 10.72 -8.50 1.69
C LEU A 4 11.69 -7.32 1.67
N VAL A 5 11.96 -6.78 0.47
CA VAL A 5 12.84 -5.62 0.30
C VAL A 5 12.00 -4.34 0.29
N LYS A 6 12.30 -3.43 1.23
CA LYS A 6 11.54 -2.20 1.42
C LYS A 6 12.27 -0.98 0.88
N GLY A 7 11.52 -0.03 0.31
CA GLY A 7 12.07 1.21 -0.22
C GLY A 7 12.17 1.23 -1.74
N ILE A 8 11.55 0.26 -2.39
CA ILE A 8 11.58 0.12 -3.84
C ILE A 8 10.63 1.12 -4.48
N LEU A 9 11.15 1.93 -5.41
CA LEU A 9 10.41 2.96 -6.15
C LEU A 9 10.62 2.86 -7.67
N ARG A 10 11.59 2.05 -8.12
CA ARG A 10 11.92 1.91 -9.54
C ARG A 10 11.66 0.47 -10.01
N PRO A 11 11.14 0.29 -11.25
CA PRO A 11 10.91 -1.04 -11.81
C PRO A 11 12.17 -1.90 -11.93
N ASP A 12 13.29 -1.33 -12.37
CA ASP A 12 14.57 -2.01 -12.50
C ASP A 12 15.11 -2.52 -11.16
N ASP A 13 14.97 -1.73 -10.08
CA ASP A 13 15.34 -2.16 -8.72
C ASP A 13 14.44 -3.31 -8.25
N ALA A 14 13.14 -3.29 -8.62
CA ALA A 14 12.23 -4.37 -8.28
C ALA A 14 12.64 -5.69 -8.94
N SER A 15 12.94 -5.68 -10.24
CA SER A 15 13.44 -6.86 -10.95
C SER A 15 14.72 -7.40 -10.30
N LEU A 16 15.67 -6.54 -9.98
CA LEU A 16 16.91 -6.90 -9.31
C LEU A 16 16.69 -7.56 -7.94
N CYS A 17 15.68 -7.11 -7.17
CA CYS A 17 15.33 -7.74 -5.89
C CYS A 17 14.93 -9.21 -6.08
N PHE A 18 14.07 -9.51 -7.04
CA PHE A 18 13.62 -10.89 -7.31
C PHE A 18 14.73 -11.76 -7.91
N GLU A 19 15.59 -11.22 -8.78
CA GLU A 19 16.76 -11.90 -9.30
C GLU A 19 17.73 -12.33 -8.19
N ASN A 20 17.77 -11.57 -7.09
CA ASN A 20 18.59 -11.87 -5.91
C ASN A 20 17.83 -12.60 -4.80
N GLY A 21 16.67 -13.18 -5.09
CA GLY A 21 15.97 -14.10 -4.19
C GLY A 21 15.03 -13.45 -3.17
N ALA A 22 14.60 -12.21 -3.39
CA ALA A 22 13.53 -11.63 -2.59
C ALA A 22 12.19 -12.34 -2.86
N ASP A 23 11.38 -12.53 -1.81
CA ASP A 23 10.03 -13.11 -1.91
C ASP A 23 8.98 -12.04 -2.24
N GLY A 24 9.29 -10.76 -1.98
CA GLY A 24 8.39 -9.64 -2.27
C GLY A 24 9.09 -8.29 -2.10
N ILE A 25 8.37 -7.24 -2.48
CA ILE A 25 8.83 -5.86 -2.34
C ILE A 25 7.81 -5.01 -1.58
N ILE A 26 8.31 -3.98 -0.91
CA ILE A 26 7.49 -2.94 -0.30
C ILE A 26 7.79 -1.62 -0.99
N VAL A 27 6.82 -1.12 -1.76
CA VAL A 27 6.87 0.20 -2.40
C VAL A 27 6.79 1.27 -1.31
N SER A 28 7.88 2.01 -1.13
CA SER A 28 8.01 2.92 0.00
C SER A 28 9.01 4.03 -0.27
N ASN A 29 8.63 5.26 0.05
CA ASN A 29 9.53 6.39 0.13
C ASN A 29 9.90 6.75 1.59
N HIS A 30 9.74 5.78 2.52
CA HIS A 30 9.97 5.97 3.95
C HIS A 30 9.14 7.13 4.56
N GLY A 31 7.95 7.38 4.01
CA GLY A 31 7.10 8.50 4.43
C GLY A 31 7.67 9.88 4.11
N GLY A 32 8.55 9.98 3.10
CA GLY A 32 9.24 11.21 2.69
C GLY A 32 10.33 11.67 3.67
N ARG A 33 10.83 10.78 4.54
CA ARG A 33 11.75 11.14 5.62
C ARG A 33 13.23 10.94 5.30
N GLN A 34 13.56 10.23 4.23
CA GLN A 34 14.96 9.95 3.84
C GLN A 34 15.41 10.87 2.71
N LEU A 35 14.71 10.86 1.59
CA LEU A 35 15.01 11.70 0.45
C LEU A 35 13.87 12.70 0.26
N ASP A 36 14.21 13.98 0.28
CA ASP A 36 13.25 15.03 -0.04
C ASP A 36 12.83 14.96 -1.50
N THR A 37 11.61 15.35 -1.81
CA THR A 37 11.03 15.29 -3.17
C THR A 37 10.94 13.89 -3.79
N ALA A 38 11.09 12.81 -2.99
CA ALA A 38 10.87 11.44 -3.46
C ALA A 38 9.45 11.27 -4.00
N THR A 39 9.31 10.49 -5.08
CA THR A 39 8.01 10.28 -5.74
C THR A 39 6.97 9.69 -4.75
N PRO A 40 5.69 10.09 -4.86
CA PRO A 40 4.61 9.44 -4.12
C PRO A 40 4.50 7.96 -4.47
N THR A 41 4.40 7.11 -3.44
CA THR A 41 4.37 5.66 -3.62
C THR A 41 3.20 5.17 -4.46
N LEU A 42 2.04 5.82 -4.35
CA LEU A 42 0.85 5.53 -5.16
C LEU A 42 1.14 5.54 -6.67
N LYS A 43 1.97 6.46 -7.14
CA LYS A 43 2.34 6.59 -8.57
C LYS A 43 3.27 5.46 -9.04
N GLN A 44 3.89 4.73 -8.13
CA GLN A 44 4.83 3.67 -8.46
C GLN A 44 4.22 2.27 -8.44
N ILE A 45 3.00 2.12 -7.93
CA ILE A 45 2.35 0.79 -7.84
C ILE A 45 2.18 0.16 -9.22
N GLU A 46 1.56 0.86 -10.16
CA GLU A 46 1.30 0.31 -11.50
C GLU A 46 2.58 0.03 -12.31
N PRO A 47 3.56 0.94 -12.39
CA PRO A 47 4.83 0.66 -13.06
C PRO A 47 5.55 -0.57 -12.47
N LEU A 48 5.57 -0.68 -11.14
CA LEU A 48 6.20 -1.80 -10.44
C LEU A 48 5.41 -3.10 -10.67
N ARG A 49 4.09 -3.07 -10.56
CA ARG A 49 3.24 -4.25 -10.83
C ARG A 49 3.37 -4.74 -12.26
N LYS A 50 3.47 -3.83 -13.23
CA LYS A 50 3.71 -4.18 -14.64
C LYS A 50 5.05 -4.89 -14.83
N GLU A 51 6.08 -4.45 -14.13
CA GLU A 51 7.43 -5.01 -14.22
C GLU A 51 7.50 -6.42 -13.61
N ILE A 52 7.01 -6.57 -12.36
CA ILE A 52 7.20 -7.82 -11.61
C ILE A 52 6.13 -8.90 -11.92
N GLY A 53 5.08 -8.55 -12.65
CA GLY A 53 3.95 -9.46 -12.90
C GLY A 53 3.01 -9.63 -11.71
N LYS A 54 2.02 -10.54 -11.83
CA LYS A 54 0.96 -10.74 -10.82
C LYS A 54 1.34 -11.74 -9.72
N ASP A 55 2.33 -12.58 -9.96
CA ASP A 55 2.70 -13.68 -9.06
C ASP A 55 3.66 -13.26 -7.94
N LYS A 56 4.18 -12.05 -8.01
CA LYS A 56 5.12 -11.50 -7.02
C LYS A 56 4.40 -10.61 -6.01
N ILE A 57 4.81 -10.72 -4.74
CA ILE A 57 4.23 -9.93 -3.64
C ILE A 57 4.66 -8.47 -3.77
N LEU A 58 3.67 -7.58 -3.85
CA LEU A 58 3.84 -6.14 -3.84
C LEU A 58 3.02 -5.52 -2.71
N ILE A 59 3.70 -5.02 -1.70
CA ILE A 59 3.11 -4.27 -0.58
C ILE A 59 3.40 -2.79 -0.81
N VAL A 60 2.54 -1.91 -0.34
CA VAL A 60 2.77 -0.45 -0.42
C VAL A 60 2.59 0.22 0.93
N ASP A 61 3.41 1.22 1.19
CA ASP A 61 3.22 2.16 2.30
C ASP A 61 3.31 3.62 1.84
N GLY A 62 3.08 4.52 2.78
CA GLY A 62 3.20 5.96 2.55
C GLY A 62 1.89 6.62 2.11
N GLY A 63 1.50 7.63 2.86
CA GLY A 63 0.33 8.47 2.54
C GLY A 63 -1.03 7.90 2.91
N ILE A 64 -1.15 6.64 3.29
CA ILE A 64 -2.42 5.98 3.60
C ILE A 64 -3.01 6.55 4.89
N ARG A 65 -4.23 7.11 4.79
CA ARG A 65 -4.94 7.80 5.88
C ARG A 65 -6.44 7.46 5.94
N ARG A 66 -7.01 7.00 4.83
CA ARG A 66 -8.43 6.74 4.65
C ARG A 66 -8.66 5.37 4.00
N GLY A 67 -9.85 4.81 4.19
CA GLY A 67 -10.24 3.59 3.48
C GLY A 67 -10.20 3.71 1.96
N THR A 68 -10.48 4.90 1.43
CA THR A 68 -10.35 5.19 -0.01
C THR A 68 -8.90 5.07 -0.52
N ASP A 69 -7.89 5.37 0.32
CA ASP A 69 -6.48 5.20 -0.07
C ASP A 69 -6.14 3.72 -0.20
N ILE A 70 -6.71 2.89 0.69
CA ILE A 70 -6.54 1.43 0.65
C ILE A 70 -7.10 0.88 -0.66
N LEU A 71 -8.35 1.24 -1.01
CA LEU A 71 -8.97 0.79 -2.26
C LEU A 71 -8.15 1.20 -3.48
N LYS A 72 -7.66 2.44 -3.54
CA LYS A 72 -6.80 2.91 -4.64
C LYS A 72 -5.53 2.08 -4.77
N CYS A 73 -4.85 1.78 -3.66
CA CYS A 73 -3.63 0.98 -3.69
C CYS A 73 -3.88 -0.43 -4.25
N ILE A 74 -4.96 -1.09 -3.80
CA ILE A 74 -5.34 -2.42 -4.27
C ILE A 74 -5.73 -2.36 -5.75
N ALA A 75 -6.55 -1.39 -6.15
CA ALA A 75 -6.97 -1.21 -7.54
C ALA A 75 -5.78 -1.00 -8.50
N LEU A 76 -4.71 -0.35 -8.05
CA LEU A 76 -3.48 -0.14 -8.81
C LEU A 76 -2.54 -1.35 -8.80
N GLY A 77 -2.87 -2.41 -8.06
CA GLY A 77 -2.16 -3.68 -8.10
C GLY A 77 -1.35 -4.03 -6.86
N ALA A 78 -1.53 -3.35 -5.73
CA ALA A 78 -0.94 -3.79 -4.47
C ALA A 78 -1.69 -5.01 -3.91
N ASP A 79 -0.96 -5.99 -3.37
CA ASP A 79 -1.54 -7.16 -2.70
C ASP A 79 -1.91 -6.84 -1.24
N ALA A 80 -1.16 -5.92 -0.62
CA ALA A 80 -1.40 -5.48 0.74
C ALA A 80 -0.90 -4.04 0.94
N ILE A 81 -1.38 -3.41 2.02
CA ILE A 81 -0.91 -2.09 2.45
C ILE A 81 -0.24 -2.16 3.82
N GLN A 82 0.67 -1.24 4.06
CA GLN A 82 1.32 -1.06 5.34
C GLN A 82 1.09 0.38 5.82
N ILE A 83 0.77 0.56 7.09
CA ILE A 83 0.57 1.87 7.71
C ILE A 83 1.62 2.13 8.78
N GLY A 84 2.06 3.35 8.89
CA GLY A 84 3.07 3.77 9.87
C GLY A 84 2.51 4.80 10.85
N ARG A 85 2.61 6.08 10.52
CA ARG A 85 2.23 7.20 11.42
C ARG A 85 0.84 7.09 12.05
N PRO A 86 -0.23 6.65 11.38
CA PRO A 86 -1.54 6.49 12.03
C PRO A 86 -1.51 5.57 13.25
N VAL A 87 -0.74 4.47 13.19
CA VAL A 87 -0.55 3.57 14.36
C VAL A 87 0.12 4.31 15.51
N LEU A 88 1.15 5.13 15.22
CA LEU A 88 1.83 5.91 16.24
C LEU A 88 0.93 6.98 16.88
N TRP A 89 0.03 7.58 16.11
CA TRP A 89 -0.96 8.53 16.64
C TRP A 89 -1.96 7.83 17.56
N GLY A 90 -2.46 6.66 17.16
CA GLY A 90 -3.31 5.84 18.00
C GLY A 90 -2.63 5.43 19.29
N LEU A 91 -1.39 4.95 19.19
CA LEU A 91 -0.59 4.54 20.33
C LEU A 91 -0.37 5.71 21.33
N ASN A 92 -0.07 6.90 20.82
CA ASN A 92 0.09 8.09 21.65
C ASN A 92 -1.23 8.59 22.28
N TYR A 93 -2.36 8.38 21.60
CA TYR A 93 -3.67 8.80 22.08
C TYR A 93 -4.17 7.93 23.23
N SER A 94 -4.14 6.61 23.09
CA SER A 94 -4.71 5.67 24.09
C SER A 94 -4.04 4.30 24.08
N GLY A 95 -2.72 4.23 23.88
CA GLY A 95 -2.02 2.95 23.92
C GLY A 95 -2.58 1.94 22.92
N LYS A 96 -2.81 0.70 23.42
CA LYS A 96 -3.34 -0.40 22.62
C LYS A 96 -4.71 -0.07 22.02
N GLU A 97 -5.62 0.45 22.84
CA GLU A 97 -6.99 0.81 22.43
C GLU A 97 -6.99 1.86 21.34
N GLY A 98 -6.04 2.81 21.38
CA GLY A 98 -5.87 3.81 20.33
C GLY A 98 -5.40 3.21 19.01
N VAL A 99 -4.53 2.21 19.04
CA VAL A 99 -4.11 1.47 17.83
C VAL A 99 -5.29 0.69 17.24
N GLU A 100 -6.03 -0.04 18.08
CA GLU A 100 -7.23 -0.76 17.65
C GLU A 100 -8.25 0.19 17.01
N LEU A 101 -8.51 1.34 17.63
CA LEU A 101 -9.41 2.37 17.08
C LEU A 101 -8.97 2.86 15.69
N VAL A 102 -7.69 3.10 15.48
CA VAL A 102 -7.17 3.53 14.16
C VAL A 102 -7.38 2.45 13.11
N LEU A 103 -7.14 1.18 13.44
CA LEU A 103 -7.36 0.06 12.53
C LEU A 103 -8.84 -0.09 12.20
N ASP A 104 -9.71 -0.01 13.20
CA ASP A 104 -11.17 -0.11 13.03
C ASP A 104 -11.72 1.00 12.13
N ILE A 105 -11.26 2.25 12.30
CA ILE A 105 -11.63 3.37 11.44
C ILE A 105 -11.23 3.08 9.99
N LEU A 106 -9.99 2.66 9.74
CA LEU A 106 -9.51 2.40 8.38
C LEU A 106 -10.26 1.24 7.72
N ILE A 107 -10.49 0.15 8.47
CA ILE A 107 -11.25 -1.01 7.98
C ILE A 107 -12.69 -0.63 7.67
N LYS A 108 -13.36 0.09 8.57
CA LYS A 108 -14.74 0.55 8.36
C LYS A 108 -14.84 1.43 7.11
N GLU A 109 -13.98 2.44 6.97
CA GLU A 109 -13.97 3.30 5.79
C GLU A 109 -13.67 2.52 4.50
N PHE A 110 -12.80 1.51 4.56
CA PHE A 110 -12.50 0.66 3.43
C PHE A 110 -13.72 -0.17 3.00
N ILE A 111 -14.41 -0.80 3.96
CA ILE A 111 -15.66 -1.54 3.71
C ILE A 111 -16.73 -0.62 3.12
N GLU A 112 -16.93 0.57 3.69
CA GLU A 112 -17.85 1.57 3.17
C GLU A 112 -17.50 1.98 1.73
N THR A 113 -16.20 2.15 1.44
CA THR A 113 -15.72 2.47 0.10
C THR A 113 -15.99 1.34 -0.88
N MET A 114 -15.77 0.07 -0.49
CA MET A 114 -16.11 -1.10 -1.30
C MET A 114 -17.61 -1.14 -1.61
N ILE A 115 -18.47 -0.91 -0.62
CA ILE A 115 -19.93 -0.87 -0.81
C ILE A 115 -20.32 0.22 -1.83
N LEU A 116 -19.79 1.43 -1.67
CA LEU A 116 -20.09 2.57 -2.54
C LEU A 116 -19.58 2.39 -3.97
N THR A 117 -18.52 1.60 -4.16
CA THR A 117 -17.97 1.26 -5.49
C THR A 117 -18.53 -0.04 -6.06
N GLY A 118 -19.42 -0.72 -5.34
CA GLY A 118 -20.08 -1.97 -5.77
C GLY A 118 -19.20 -3.21 -5.66
N CYS A 119 -18.06 -3.14 -4.95
CA CYS A 119 -17.15 -4.28 -4.77
C CYS A 119 -17.60 -5.15 -3.58
N ARG A 120 -17.86 -6.44 -3.82
CA ARG A 120 -18.27 -7.42 -2.79
C ARG A 120 -17.10 -8.15 -2.15
N ASN A 121 -15.95 -8.16 -2.81
CA ASN A 121 -14.72 -8.79 -2.35
C ASN A 121 -13.49 -8.08 -2.98
N LEU A 122 -12.28 -8.41 -2.52
CA LEU A 122 -11.06 -7.78 -2.98
C LEU A 122 -10.76 -8.00 -4.47
N ASN A 123 -11.19 -9.13 -5.05
CA ASN A 123 -10.95 -9.44 -6.46
C ASN A 123 -11.78 -8.58 -7.42
N GLU A 124 -12.82 -7.92 -6.91
CA GLU A 124 -13.65 -6.98 -7.67
C GLU A 124 -13.10 -5.55 -7.65
N ILE A 125 -12.06 -5.30 -6.88
CA ILE A 125 -11.35 -4.02 -6.86
C ILE A 125 -10.39 -3.99 -8.05
N THR A 126 -10.82 -3.35 -9.13
CA THR A 126 -10.10 -3.31 -10.41
C THR A 126 -9.62 -1.89 -10.75
N ARG A 127 -8.67 -1.81 -11.67
CA ARG A 127 -8.00 -0.55 -12.05
C ARG A 127 -8.96 0.55 -12.54
N ASP A 128 -10.06 0.18 -13.16
CA ASP A 128 -11.05 1.11 -13.70
C ASP A 128 -11.83 1.91 -12.65
N LEU A 129 -11.77 1.49 -11.37
CA LEU A 129 -12.32 2.25 -10.24
C LEU A 129 -11.49 3.51 -9.92
N VAL A 130 -10.27 3.63 -10.44
CA VAL A 130 -9.35 4.73 -10.14
C VAL A 130 -9.05 5.52 -11.40
N ARG A 131 -9.22 6.84 -11.33
CA ARG A 131 -8.85 7.79 -12.38
C ARG A 131 -7.83 8.79 -11.84
N GLU A 132 -6.95 9.25 -12.73
CA GLU A 132 -6.14 10.43 -12.44
C GLU A 132 -7.03 11.67 -12.42
N ALA A 133 -6.76 12.57 -11.48
CA ALA A 133 -7.47 13.83 -11.32
C ALA A 133 -6.91 14.88 -12.28
#